data_67745c50de9aefc92e6ce833916a0014
#
_entry.id   67745c50de9aefc92e6ce833916a0014
#
_cell.length_a   1.000
_cell.length_b   1.000
_cell.length_c   1.000
_cell.angle_alpha   90.00
_cell.angle_beta   90.00
_cell.angle_gamma   90.00
#
_symmetry.space_group_name_H-M   'P 1'
#
loop_
_entity.id
_entity.type
_entity.pdbx_description
1 polymer ?
#
loop_
_entity_poly.entity_id
_entity_poly.type
_entity_poly.pdbx_seq_one_letter_code
_entity_poly.pdbx_strand_id
1 'polypeptide(L)'
;MEYRYLGHSGFRVPVLSFGTGTFGGEGEFFKAWGATDVAEARRLVDVCLEAGANMFDSADIYSRGASESILGEALKGRPRDQLIISTKATFRFGEGENEVGSSRYHLLRSVDASLKRLGTDYIDLFQLHGYDARTPAEEVLSTLDGLVRAGKIRYLGVSNFSGWHLMKGLALSERHGWSRYVAHQAYYSLIGRDYEWELMPAALDQGIGAVVWSPLGLSLIHI
;
A
#
# COMPACT_ATOMS: atom_id res chain seq x y z
N MET A 1 -10.82 19.10 -0.78
CA MET A 1 -10.30 17.90 -0.05
C MET A 1 -9.44 18.36 1.13
N GLU A 2 -9.63 17.75 2.30
CA GLU A 2 -8.76 17.95 3.46
C GLU A 2 -7.49 17.10 3.31
N TYR A 3 -6.34 17.65 3.78
CA TYR A 3 -5.05 16.96 3.81
C TYR A 3 -4.51 16.90 5.23
N ARG A 4 -3.95 15.76 5.63
CA ARG A 4 -3.32 15.54 6.92
C ARG A 4 -1.92 14.97 6.77
N TYR A 5 -1.08 15.16 7.77
CA TYR A 5 0.19 14.45 7.85
C TYR A 5 -0.06 12.97 8.15
N LEU A 6 0.64 12.10 7.43
CA LEU A 6 0.57 10.65 7.66
C LEU A 6 1.43 10.31 8.88
N GLY A 7 0.78 10.21 10.03
CA GLY A 7 1.47 10.11 11.33
C GLY A 7 2.39 11.29 11.61
N HIS A 8 3.52 11.04 12.24
CA HIS A 8 4.56 12.05 12.52
C HIS A 8 5.57 12.17 11.37
N SER A 9 5.18 11.86 10.15
CA SER A 9 6.01 12.09 8.96
C SER A 9 5.77 13.48 8.37
N GLY A 10 6.68 13.94 7.51
CA GLY A 10 6.47 15.14 6.69
C GLY A 10 5.52 14.93 5.51
N PHE A 11 4.98 13.71 5.35
CA PHE A 11 4.15 13.32 4.21
C PHE A 11 2.69 13.71 4.42
N ARG A 12 2.21 14.64 3.61
CA ARG A 12 0.80 15.07 3.62
C ARG A 12 0.00 14.30 2.59
N VAL A 13 -1.09 13.70 3.03
CA VAL A 13 -1.99 12.88 2.20
C VAL A 13 -3.43 13.39 2.31
N PRO A 14 -4.28 13.21 1.30
CA PRO A 14 -5.70 13.50 1.42
C PRO A 14 -6.35 12.53 2.42
N VAL A 15 -7.40 12.96 3.09
CA VAL A 15 -8.13 12.12 4.06
C VAL A 15 -8.89 10.96 3.41
N LEU A 16 -9.06 11.01 2.09
CA LEU A 16 -9.63 9.93 1.28
C LEU A 16 -8.60 9.51 0.24
N SER A 17 -8.35 8.21 0.14
CA SER A 17 -7.57 7.59 -0.94
C SER A 17 -8.45 6.68 -1.78
N PHE A 18 -8.13 6.56 -3.07
CA PHE A 18 -8.85 5.68 -3.98
C PHE A 18 -8.16 4.32 -4.06
N GLY A 19 -8.86 3.25 -3.63
CA GLY A 19 -8.38 1.89 -3.73
C GLY A 19 -8.68 1.28 -5.10
N THR A 20 -7.71 0.60 -5.71
CA THR A 20 -7.82 0.03 -7.06
C THR A 20 -8.06 -1.48 -7.09
N GLY A 21 -8.53 -2.07 -6.00
CA GLY A 21 -8.79 -3.51 -5.91
C GLY A 21 -9.83 -4.03 -6.91
N THR A 22 -10.67 -3.14 -7.47
CA THR A 22 -11.67 -3.45 -8.49
C THR A 22 -11.13 -3.39 -9.93
N PHE A 23 -9.88 -2.96 -10.14
CA PHE A 23 -9.31 -2.81 -11.47
C PHE A 23 -8.85 -4.16 -12.03
N GLY A 24 -9.23 -4.47 -13.27
CA GLY A 24 -8.83 -5.64 -14.01
C GLY A 24 -9.81 -6.81 -13.92
N GLY A 25 -10.09 -7.32 -12.72
CA GLY A 25 -10.99 -8.48 -12.52
C GLY A 25 -10.40 -9.81 -12.97
N GLU A 26 -9.08 -9.97 -13.00
CA GLU A 26 -8.42 -11.22 -13.34
C GLU A 26 -8.41 -12.20 -12.14
N GLY A 27 -8.81 -13.45 -12.41
CA GLY A 27 -8.98 -14.50 -11.41
C GLY A 27 -10.33 -14.43 -10.71
N GLU A 28 -10.83 -15.58 -10.23
CA GLU A 28 -12.17 -15.69 -9.64
C GLU A 28 -12.38 -14.76 -8.45
N PHE A 29 -11.37 -14.63 -7.60
CA PHE A 29 -11.42 -13.79 -6.41
C PHE A 29 -11.59 -12.31 -6.75
N PHE A 30 -10.76 -11.76 -7.65
CA PHE A 30 -10.81 -10.34 -8.00
C PHE A 30 -11.97 -10.01 -8.93
N LYS A 31 -12.45 -10.96 -9.73
CA LYS A 31 -13.62 -10.80 -10.58
C LYS A 31 -14.88 -10.47 -9.75
N ALA A 32 -14.98 -11.01 -8.54
CA ALA A 32 -16.08 -10.71 -7.63
C ALA A 32 -16.04 -9.26 -7.10
N TRP A 33 -14.86 -8.61 -7.13
CA TRP A 33 -14.71 -7.22 -6.68
C TRP A 33 -14.99 -6.20 -7.77
N GLY A 34 -14.80 -6.58 -9.03
CA GLY A 34 -15.03 -5.72 -10.18
C GLY A 34 -14.11 -6.06 -11.35
N ALA A 35 -14.36 -5.42 -12.48
CA ALA A 35 -13.60 -5.60 -13.72
C ALA A 35 -13.41 -4.24 -14.43
N THR A 36 -13.05 -3.22 -13.65
CA THR A 36 -12.83 -1.86 -14.16
C THR A 36 -11.67 -1.86 -15.17
N ASP A 37 -11.96 -1.44 -16.38
CA ASP A 37 -10.99 -1.29 -17.45
C ASP A 37 -10.28 0.09 -17.42
N VAL A 38 -9.36 0.33 -18.37
CA VAL A 38 -8.59 1.58 -18.45
C VAL A 38 -9.48 2.80 -18.70
N ALA A 39 -10.55 2.66 -19.50
CA ALA A 39 -11.41 3.79 -19.85
C ALA A 39 -12.21 4.26 -18.63
N GLU A 40 -12.80 3.32 -17.91
CA GLU A 40 -13.53 3.62 -16.68
C GLU A 40 -12.56 4.06 -15.56
N ALA A 41 -11.37 3.43 -15.45
CA ALA A 41 -10.34 3.86 -14.50
C ALA A 41 -9.93 5.33 -14.71
N ARG A 42 -9.77 5.77 -15.96
CA ARG A 42 -9.47 7.18 -16.27
C ARG A 42 -10.59 8.11 -15.78
N ARG A 43 -11.84 7.75 -16.04
CA ARG A 43 -13.00 8.52 -15.56
C ARG A 43 -13.01 8.63 -14.04
N LEU A 44 -12.75 7.53 -13.32
CA LEU A 44 -12.71 7.51 -11.86
C LEU A 44 -11.54 8.34 -11.30
N VAL A 45 -10.37 8.26 -11.95
CA VAL A 45 -9.22 9.09 -11.62
C VAL A 45 -9.53 10.57 -11.81
N ASP A 46 -10.22 10.96 -12.89
CA ASP A 46 -10.62 12.35 -13.12
C ASP A 46 -11.53 12.85 -12.00
N VAL A 47 -12.56 12.10 -11.64
CA VAL A 47 -13.46 12.42 -10.52
C VAL A 47 -12.69 12.61 -9.21
N CYS A 48 -11.72 11.73 -8.92
CA CYS A 48 -10.89 11.85 -7.72
C CYS A 48 -10.06 13.13 -7.73
N LEU A 49 -9.38 13.42 -8.83
CA LEU A 49 -8.51 14.59 -8.95
C LEU A 49 -9.29 15.89 -8.92
N GLU A 50 -10.46 15.96 -9.56
CA GLU A 50 -11.39 17.11 -9.48
C GLU A 50 -11.86 17.36 -8.05
N ALA A 51 -12.08 16.30 -7.27
CA ALA A 51 -12.39 16.38 -5.85
C ALA A 51 -11.17 16.69 -4.96
N GLY A 52 -9.96 16.71 -5.52
CA GLY A 52 -8.70 16.91 -4.81
C GLY A 52 -8.18 15.65 -4.08
N ALA A 53 -8.73 14.45 -4.38
CA ALA A 53 -8.20 13.17 -3.90
C ALA A 53 -7.15 12.66 -4.89
N ASN A 54 -5.87 12.86 -4.57
CA ASN A 54 -4.76 12.52 -5.46
C ASN A 54 -3.94 11.29 -5.00
N MET A 55 -4.43 10.54 -4.01
CA MET A 55 -3.80 9.33 -3.52
C MET A 55 -4.53 8.09 -4.05
N PHE A 56 -3.77 7.22 -4.74
CA PHE A 56 -4.24 5.98 -5.34
C PHE A 56 -3.50 4.81 -4.73
N ASP A 57 -4.24 3.83 -4.20
CA ASP A 57 -3.70 2.68 -3.49
C ASP A 57 -3.97 1.37 -4.26
N SER A 58 -2.91 0.70 -4.65
CA SER A 58 -2.92 -0.58 -5.37
C SER A 58 -2.17 -1.67 -4.59
N ALA A 59 -1.97 -2.81 -5.22
CA ALA A 59 -1.06 -3.87 -4.80
C ALA A 59 -0.64 -4.72 -6.01
N ASP A 60 0.55 -5.33 -5.93
CA ASP A 60 1.06 -6.21 -6.98
C ASP A 60 0.11 -7.40 -7.28
N ILE A 61 -0.49 -7.97 -6.22
CA ILE A 61 -1.39 -9.11 -6.32
C ILE A 61 -2.76 -8.76 -6.94
N TYR A 62 -3.19 -7.48 -6.92
CA TYR A 62 -4.52 -7.13 -7.41
C TYR A 62 -4.64 -7.43 -8.89
N SER A 63 -5.56 -8.37 -9.22
CA SER A 63 -5.74 -8.90 -10.57
C SER A 63 -4.41 -9.29 -11.23
N ARG A 64 -3.50 -9.91 -10.46
CA ARG A 64 -2.18 -10.38 -10.92
C ARG A 64 -1.35 -9.29 -11.60
N GLY A 65 -1.37 -8.07 -11.04
CA GLY A 65 -0.66 -6.90 -11.55
C GLY A 65 -1.44 -6.06 -12.58
N ALA A 66 -2.59 -6.53 -13.06
CA ALA A 66 -3.41 -5.77 -14.00
C ALA A 66 -3.91 -4.47 -13.37
N SER A 67 -4.22 -4.47 -12.06
CA SER A 67 -4.64 -3.26 -11.34
C SER A 67 -3.59 -2.14 -11.41
N GLU A 68 -2.32 -2.46 -11.17
CA GLU A 68 -1.23 -1.47 -11.29
C GLU A 68 -1.03 -0.99 -12.74
N SER A 69 -1.15 -1.90 -13.72
CA SER A 69 -1.02 -1.55 -15.14
C SER A 69 -2.15 -0.62 -15.60
N ILE A 70 -3.39 -0.90 -15.18
CA ILE A 70 -4.57 -0.07 -15.48
C ILE A 70 -4.43 1.29 -14.81
N LEU A 71 -3.98 1.33 -13.54
CA LEU A 71 -3.74 2.58 -12.83
C LEU A 71 -2.65 3.41 -13.54
N GLY A 72 -1.54 2.79 -13.93
CA GLY A 72 -0.46 3.45 -14.67
C GLY A 72 -0.96 4.08 -15.98
N GLU A 73 -1.74 3.36 -16.79
CA GLU A 73 -2.35 3.89 -18.00
C GLU A 73 -3.41 4.97 -17.72
N ALA A 74 -4.17 4.85 -16.64
CA ALA A 74 -5.15 5.87 -16.25
C ALA A 74 -4.50 7.18 -15.79
N LEU A 75 -3.32 7.10 -15.18
CA LEU A 75 -2.55 8.27 -14.71
C LEU A 75 -1.67 8.89 -15.80
N LYS A 76 -1.50 8.25 -16.95
CA LYS A 76 -0.60 8.69 -18.01
C LYS A 76 -0.93 10.10 -18.50
N GLY A 77 0.12 10.92 -18.64
CA GLY A 77 0.01 12.33 -19.06
C GLY A 77 -0.31 13.30 -17.93
N ARG A 78 -0.49 12.84 -16.69
CA ARG A 78 -0.67 13.70 -15.52
C ARG A 78 0.67 14.02 -14.87
N PRO A 79 0.84 15.21 -14.26
CA PRO A 79 2.06 15.54 -13.54
C PRO A 79 2.29 14.54 -12.38
N ARG A 80 3.39 13.78 -12.45
CA ARG A 80 3.70 12.70 -11.48
C ARG A 80 3.88 13.24 -10.05
N ASP A 81 4.44 14.42 -9.90
CA ASP A 81 4.70 15.11 -8.64
C ASP A 81 3.43 15.62 -7.94
N GLN A 82 2.28 15.61 -8.62
CA GLN A 82 0.97 15.92 -8.04
C GLN A 82 0.19 14.68 -7.61
N LEU A 83 0.74 13.49 -7.85
CA LEU A 83 0.10 12.21 -7.55
C LEU A 83 0.80 11.51 -6.38
N ILE A 84 0.03 10.85 -5.56
CA ILE A 84 0.49 9.96 -4.50
C ILE A 84 0.13 8.54 -4.91
N ILE A 85 1.13 7.72 -5.21
CA ILE A 85 0.95 6.33 -5.60
C ILE A 85 1.40 5.43 -4.46
N SER A 86 0.47 4.62 -3.97
CA SER A 86 0.74 3.58 -2.99
C SER A 86 0.58 2.21 -3.64
N THR A 87 1.49 1.29 -3.35
CA THR A 87 1.35 -0.12 -3.72
C THR A 87 1.99 -1.03 -2.69
N LYS A 88 1.77 -2.35 -2.85
CA LYS A 88 2.12 -3.35 -1.84
C LYS A 88 2.68 -4.61 -2.49
N ALA A 89 3.53 -5.33 -1.75
CA ALA A 89 3.92 -6.70 -2.06
C ALA A 89 4.04 -7.52 -0.77
N THR A 90 4.02 -8.82 -0.88
CA THR A 90 4.32 -9.88 0.11
C THR A 90 3.57 -11.17 -0.27
N PHE A 91 2.30 -11.05 -0.70
CA PHE A 91 1.50 -12.23 -1.04
C PHE A 91 2.04 -12.92 -2.29
N ARG A 92 1.64 -14.19 -2.48
CA ARG A 92 2.08 -14.97 -3.64
C ARG A 92 1.60 -14.34 -4.94
N PHE A 93 2.58 -13.99 -5.79
CA PHE A 93 2.30 -13.37 -7.09
C PHE A 93 2.25 -14.41 -8.22
N GLY A 94 3.10 -15.42 -8.19
CA GLY A 94 3.22 -16.45 -9.21
C GLY A 94 3.51 -17.84 -8.62
N GLU A 95 3.86 -18.79 -9.50
CA GLU A 95 4.06 -20.20 -9.12
C GLU A 95 5.48 -20.49 -8.61
N GLY A 96 6.43 -19.59 -8.82
CA GLY A 96 7.82 -19.77 -8.39
C GLY A 96 7.97 -19.78 -6.87
N GLU A 97 8.93 -20.55 -6.37
CA GLU A 97 9.21 -20.68 -4.92
C GLU A 97 9.53 -19.33 -4.25
N ASN A 98 10.20 -18.43 -4.96
CA ASN A 98 10.58 -17.11 -4.48
C ASN A 98 9.62 -15.99 -4.94
N GLU A 99 8.40 -16.30 -5.33
CA GLU A 99 7.37 -15.34 -5.72
C GLU A 99 6.34 -15.12 -4.61
N VAL A 100 6.80 -15.19 -3.36
CA VAL A 100 6.02 -14.96 -2.15
C VAL A 100 6.92 -14.50 -1.01
N GLY A 101 6.34 -13.80 -0.04
CA GLY A 101 7.01 -13.35 1.18
C GLY A 101 7.69 -12.00 1.02
N SER A 102 8.55 -11.70 1.99
CA SER A 102 9.21 -10.40 2.08
C SER A 102 10.73 -10.52 2.03
N SER A 103 11.24 -11.61 1.41
CA SER A 103 12.69 -11.78 1.22
C SER A 103 13.26 -10.65 0.35
N ARG A 104 14.54 -10.36 0.52
CA ARG A 104 15.27 -9.43 -0.34
C ARG A 104 15.09 -9.76 -1.82
N TYR A 105 15.18 -11.04 -2.16
CA TYR A 105 15.03 -11.52 -3.53
C TYR A 105 13.67 -11.14 -4.10
N HIS A 106 12.58 -11.37 -3.34
CA HIS A 106 11.23 -11.08 -3.80
C HIS A 106 10.92 -9.58 -3.81
N LEU A 107 11.24 -8.87 -2.72
CA LEU A 107 10.92 -7.43 -2.60
C LEU A 107 11.58 -6.58 -3.70
N LEU A 108 12.86 -6.82 -4.02
CA LEU A 108 13.54 -6.06 -5.08
C LEU A 108 12.85 -6.25 -6.43
N ARG A 109 12.52 -7.50 -6.78
CA ARG A 109 11.82 -7.83 -8.03
C ARG A 109 10.40 -7.28 -8.06
N SER A 110 9.67 -7.37 -6.96
CA SER A 110 8.29 -6.86 -6.85
C SER A 110 8.25 -5.35 -7.02
N VAL A 111 9.15 -4.61 -6.37
CA VAL A 111 9.21 -3.14 -6.51
C VAL A 111 9.54 -2.75 -7.96
N ASP A 112 10.53 -3.40 -8.58
CA ASP A 112 10.89 -3.10 -9.97
C ASP A 112 9.75 -3.43 -10.95
N ALA A 113 9.05 -4.52 -10.72
CA ALA A 113 7.88 -4.91 -11.52
C ALA A 113 6.71 -3.94 -11.33
N SER A 114 6.44 -3.49 -10.09
CA SER A 114 5.41 -2.50 -9.79
C SER A 114 5.71 -1.14 -10.44
N LEU A 115 6.96 -0.66 -10.35
CA LEU A 115 7.40 0.57 -11.03
C LEU A 115 7.14 0.49 -12.54
N LYS A 116 7.46 -0.66 -13.15
CA LYS A 116 7.22 -0.89 -14.59
C LYS A 116 5.73 -0.89 -14.93
N ARG A 117 4.88 -1.58 -14.14
CA ARG A 117 3.43 -1.63 -14.37
C ARG A 117 2.77 -0.28 -14.18
N LEU A 118 3.17 0.45 -13.15
CA LEU A 118 2.68 1.80 -12.85
C LEU A 118 3.22 2.88 -13.79
N GLY A 119 4.28 2.59 -14.56
CA GLY A 119 4.91 3.55 -15.49
C GLY A 119 5.56 4.74 -14.78
N THR A 120 6.23 4.50 -13.65
CA THR A 120 6.84 5.55 -12.80
C THR A 120 8.20 5.10 -12.27
N ASP A 121 9.04 6.07 -11.92
CA ASP A 121 10.39 5.83 -11.39
C ASP A 121 10.42 5.68 -9.85
N TYR A 122 9.34 6.07 -9.16
CA TYR A 122 9.25 5.96 -7.72
C TYR A 122 7.82 5.71 -7.23
N ILE A 123 7.71 5.06 -6.07
CA ILE A 123 6.48 4.82 -5.31
C ILE A 123 6.49 5.76 -4.11
N ASP A 124 5.40 6.49 -3.86
CA ASP A 124 5.31 7.41 -2.73
C ASP A 124 5.16 6.67 -1.40
N LEU A 125 4.32 5.64 -1.35
CA LEU A 125 4.13 4.79 -0.19
C LEU A 125 4.19 3.32 -0.60
N PHE A 126 5.24 2.61 -0.21
CA PHE A 126 5.32 1.16 -0.40
C PHE A 126 5.00 0.44 0.90
N GLN A 127 4.13 -0.55 0.82
CA GLN A 127 3.66 -1.27 2.00
C GLN A 127 3.95 -2.77 1.91
N LEU A 128 4.37 -3.37 3.01
CA LEU A 128 4.28 -4.83 3.15
C LEU A 128 2.80 -5.19 3.28
N HIS A 129 2.29 -6.05 2.38
CA HIS A 129 0.85 -6.38 2.31
C HIS A 129 0.36 -7.27 3.45
N GLY A 130 1.29 -7.94 4.11
CA GLY A 130 1.10 -8.77 5.29
C GLY A 130 2.43 -9.08 5.95
N TYR A 131 2.39 -9.66 7.14
CA TYR A 131 3.60 -10.09 7.86
C TYR A 131 4.10 -11.42 7.29
N ASP A 132 5.38 -11.47 6.95
CA ASP A 132 6.07 -12.71 6.58
C ASP A 132 6.86 -13.25 7.78
N ALA A 133 6.35 -14.31 8.39
CA ALA A 133 6.99 -14.96 9.54
C ALA A 133 8.26 -15.79 9.19
N ARG A 134 8.54 -16.00 7.91
CA ARG A 134 9.65 -16.84 7.44
C ARG A 134 10.92 -16.04 7.17
N THR A 135 10.76 -14.77 6.76
CA THR A 135 11.89 -13.89 6.47
C THR A 135 12.32 -13.15 7.74
N PRO A 136 13.60 -13.14 8.11
CA PRO A 136 14.08 -12.32 9.22
C PRO A 136 13.73 -10.84 9.02
N ALA A 137 13.19 -10.21 10.06
CA ALA A 137 12.74 -8.81 9.98
C ALA A 137 13.88 -7.84 9.63
N GLU A 138 15.12 -8.17 10.02
CA GLU A 138 16.33 -7.42 9.68
C GLU A 138 16.62 -7.45 8.17
N GLU A 139 16.41 -8.59 7.51
CA GLU A 139 16.55 -8.71 6.05
C GLU A 139 15.51 -7.86 5.35
N VAL A 140 14.25 -7.94 5.80
CA VAL A 140 13.15 -7.15 5.25
C VAL A 140 13.44 -5.66 5.34
N LEU A 141 13.73 -5.17 6.56
CA LEU A 141 13.95 -3.74 6.81
C LEU A 141 15.20 -3.19 6.12
N SER A 142 16.32 -3.93 6.13
CA SER A 142 17.52 -3.50 5.41
C SER A 142 17.30 -3.43 3.91
N THR A 143 16.45 -4.29 3.36
CA THR A 143 16.08 -4.28 1.95
C THR A 143 15.23 -3.05 1.62
N LEU A 144 14.20 -2.78 2.45
CA LEU A 144 13.34 -1.62 2.28
C LEU A 144 14.10 -0.31 2.43
N ASP A 145 15.00 -0.21 3.40
CA ASP A 145 15.88 0.95 3.56
C ASP A 145 16.77 1.17 2.33
N GLY A 146 17.32 0.08 1.78
CA GLY A 146 18.07 0.13 0.51
C GLY A 146 17.24 0.70 -0.65
N LEU A 147 15.97 0.31 -0.77
CA LEU A 147 15.04 0.81 -1.79
C LEU A 147 14.68 2.29 -1.58
N VAL A 148 14.55 2.73 -0.32
CA VAL A 148 14.38 4.16 0.00
C VAL A 148 15.62 4.97 -0.38
N ARG A 149 16.82 4.50 0.01
CA ARG A 149 18.08 5.16 -0.35
C ARG A 149 18.34 5.19 -1.85
N ALA A 150 17.88 4.18 -2.58
CA ALA A 150 17.93 4.15 -4.04
C ALA A 150 16.91 5.09 -4.70
N GLY A 151 16.02 5.73 -3.93
CA GLY A 151 15.01 6.65 -4.44
C GLY A 151 13.82 5.98 -5.11
N LYS A 152 13.71 4.64 -5.07
CA LYS A 152 12.58 3.89 -5.64
C LYS A 152 11.32 3.98 -4.79
N ILE A 153 11.48 4.21 -3.49
CA ILE A 153 10.40 4.36 -2.51
C ILE A 153 10.63 5.65 -1.73
N ARG A 154 9.56 6.40 -1.44
CA ARG A 154 9.63 7.60 -0.60
C ARG A 154 9.34 7.30 0.87
N TYR A 155 8.24 6.60 1.13
CA TYR A 155 7.81 6.24 2.48
C TYR A 155 7.46 4.77 2.58
N LEU A 156 7.67 4.19 3.76
CA LEU A 156 7.37 2.80 4.05
C LEU A 156 6.12 2.68 4.91
N GLY A 157 5.31 1.69 4.63
CA GLY A 157 4.17 1.29 5.44
C GLY A 157 4.08 -0.22 5.59
N VAL A 158 3.12 -0.63 6.39
CA VAL A 158 2.74 -2.04 6.53
C VAL A 158 1.23 -2.17 6.47
N SER A 159 0.75 -3.32 6.05
CA SER A 159 -0.68 -3.66 6.05
C SER A 159 -0.90 -4.98 6.78
N ASN A 160 -2.00 -5.08 7.51
CA ASN A 160 -2.40 -6.31 8.22
C ASN A 160 -1.34 -6.86 9.21
N PHE A 161 -0.58 -5.97 9.83
CA PHE A 161 0.31 -6.33 10.93
C PHE A 161 -0.44 -6.28 12.26
N SER A 162 -0.06 -7.13 13.21
CA SER A 162 -0.42 -6.95 14.62
C SER A 162 0.49 -5.89 15.26
N GLY A 163 0.10 -5.39 16.43
CA GLY A 163 0.88 -4.37 17.14
C GLY A 163 2.30 -4.82 17.45
N TRP A 164 2.50 -6.08 17.89
CA TRP A 164 3.85 -6.56 18.19
C TRP A 164 4.74 -6.69 16.94
N HIS A 165 4.17 -7.04 15.77
CA HIS A 165 4.91 -7.05 14.50
C HIS A 165 5.34 -5.63 14.11
N LEU A 166 4.41 -4.67 14.24
CA LEU A 166 4.69 -3.25 13.98
C LEU A 166 5.80 -2.76 14.90
N MET A 167 5.67 -2.96 16.21
CA MET A 167 6.64 -2.53 17.21
C MET A 167 8.02 -3.18 17.01
N LYS A 168 8.07 -4.48 16.69
CA LYS A 168 9.32 -5.16 16.35
C LYS A 168 10.04 -4.50 15.19
N GLY A 169 9.33 -4.20 14.11
CA GLY A 169 9.89 -3.52 12.93
C GLY A 169 10.41 -2.11 13.28
N LEU A 170 9.63 -1.33 14.02
CA LEU A 170 10.02 0.03 14.44
C LEU A 170 11.27 0.03 15.32
N ALA A 171 11.34 -0.89 16.31
CA ALA A 171 12.51 -1.02 17.18
C ALA A 171 13.79 -1.42 16.40
N LEU A 172 13.68 -2.30 15.40
CA LEU A 172 14.78 -2.66 14.53
C LEU A 172 15.22 -1.47 13.66
N SER A 173 14.28 -0.72 13.09
CA SER A 173 14.61 0.47 12.31
C SER A 173 15.35 1.50 13.16
N GLU A 174 14.91 1.75 14.38
CA GLU A 174 15.58 2.65 15.32
C GLU A 174 16.98 2.17 15.68
N ARG A 175 17.12 0.88 16.04
CA ARG A 175 18.38 0.26 16.41
C ARG A 175 19.46 0.37 15.32
N HIS A 176 19.06 0.23 14.07
CA HIS A 176 19.96 0.17 12.92
C HIS A 176 20.04 1.48 12.13
N GLY A 177 19.27 2.50 12.48
CA GLY A 177 19.18 3.75 11.73
C GLY A 177 18.57 3.59 10.34
N TRP A 178 17.66 2.61 10.17
CA TRP A 178 16.92 2.38 8.92
C TRP A 178 15.65 3.19 8.86
N SER A 179 15.12 3.33 7.63
CA SER A 179 13.84 3.97 7.36
C SER A 179 12.72 3.30 8.16
N ARG A 180 11.90 4.12 8.84
CA ARG A 180 10.78 3.64 9.67
C ARG A 180 9.52 3.47 8.84
N TYR A 181 8.63 2.62 9.27
CA TYR A 181 7.23 2.65 8.83
C TYR A 181 6.58 3.95 9.29
N VAL A 182 5.87 4.61 8.39
CA VAL A 182 5.08 5.83 8.70
C VAL A 182 3.59 5.59 8.62
N ALA A 183 3.18 4.44 8.04
CA ALA A 183 1.79 4.08 7.85
C ALA A 183 1.51 2.64 8.26
N HIS A 184 0.33 2.42 8.82
CA HIS A 184 -0.26 1.10 9.01
C HIS A 184 -1.62 1.05 8.32
N GLN A 185 -1.76 0.17 7.33
CA GLN A 185 -3.03 -0.06 6.64
C GLN A 185 -3.77 -1.24 7.27
N ALA A 186 -4.96 -1.01 7.78
CA ALA A 186 -5.73 -2.01 8.51
C ALA A 186 -7.22 -1.92 8.24
N TYR A 187 -7.92 -3.04 8.47
CA TYR A 187 -9.37 -3.04 8.51
C TYR A 187 -9.87 -2.20 9.69
N TYR A 188 -10.74 -1.26 9.38
CA TYR A 188 -11.42 -0.48 10.40
C TYR A 188 -12.74 0.06 9.86
N SER A 189 -13.83 -0.17 10.56
CA SER A 189 -15.16 0.28 10.16
C SER A 189 -16.04 0.49 11.39
N LEU A 190 -17.26 0.99 11.19
CA LEU A 190 -18.22 1.12 12.29
C LEU A 190 -18.61 -0.24 12.93
N ILE A 191 -18.49 -1.32 12.17
CA ILE A 191 -18.84 -2.69 12.63
C ILE A 191 -17.62 -3.55 12.96
N GLY A 192 -16.40 -3.15 12.60
CA GLY A 192 -15.14 -3.84 12.89
C GLY A 192 -14.15 -2.90 13.53
N ARG A 193 -14.11 -2.89 14.87
CA ARG A 193 -13.37 -1.89 15.66
C ARG A 193 -12.16 -2.47 16.42
N ASP A 194 -11.73 -3.68 16.06
CA ASP A 194 -10.58 -4.35 16.72
C ASP A 194 -9.28 -3.54 16.63
N TYR A 195 -9.15 -2.69 15.60
CA TYR A 195 -8.04 -1.75 15.46
C TYR A 195 -7.81 -0.89 16.71
N GLU A 196 -8.87 -0.57 17.45
CA GLU A 196 -8.82 0.32 18.63
C GLU A 196 -8.16 -0.33 19.85
N TRP A 197 -8.08 -1.66 19.90
CA TRP A 197 -7.59 -2.36 21.10
C TRP A 197 -6.07 -2.31 21.25
N GLU A 198 -5.34 -2.50 20.15
CA GLU A 198 -3.88 -2.63 20.15
C GLU A 198 -3.22 -1.70 19.14
N LEU A 199 -3.73 -1.67 17.91
CA LEU A 199 -3.09 -1.00 16.80
C LEU A 199 -3.20 0.52 16.90
N MET A 200 -4.34 1.04 17.30
CA MET A 200 -4.52 2.49 17.46
C MET A 200 -3.66 3.05 18.59
N PRO A 201 -3.63 2.49 19.81
CA PRO A 201 -2.70 2.94 20.84
C PRO A 201 -1.24 2.90 20.41
N ALA A 202 -0.80 1.81 19.77
CA ALA A 202 0.56 1.68 19.26
C ALA A 202 0.86 2.72 18.17
N ALA A 203 -0.07 2.96 17.26
CA ALA A 203 0.08 3.94 16.19
C ALA A 203 0.18 5.36 16.74
N LEU A 204 -0.65 5.71 17.73
CA LEU A 204 -0.60 7.02 18.40
C LEU A 204 0.72 7.25 19.16
N ASP A 205 1.18 6.23 19.91
CA ASP A 205 2.44 6.29 20.66
C ASP A 205 3.64 6.44 19.72
N GLN A 206 3.65 5.72 18.61
CA GLN A 206 4.76 5.69 17.66
C GLN A 206 4.67 6.73 16.54
N GLY A 207 3.59 7.50 16.47
CA GLY A 207 3.37 8.49 15.43
C GLY A 207 3.17 7.86 14.04
N ILE A 208 2.49 6.73 13.97
CA ILE A 208 2.17 6.02 12.72
C ILE A 208 0.79 6.46 12.22
N GLY A 209 0.69 6.80 10.94
CA GLY A 209 -0.58 7.14 10.32
C GLY A 209 -1.41 5.89 10.01
N ALA A 210 -2.73 5.96 10.24
CA ALA A 210 -3.65 4.91 9.85
C ALA A 210 -4.15 5.13 8.42
N VAL A 211 -4.05 4.09 7.59
CA VAL A 211 -4.74 3.99 6.30
C VAL A 211 -5.80 2.90 6.46
N VAL A 212 -7.05 3.22 6.18
CA VAL A 212 -8.16 2.30 6.45
C VAL A 212 -8.61 1.62 5.17
N TRP A 213 -8.67 0.28 5.19
CA TRP A 213 -9.34 -0.46 4.13
C TRP A 213 -10.72 -0.92 4.58
N SER A 214 -11.66 -1.00 3.62
CA SER A 214 -13.07 -1.38 3.83
C SER A 214 -13.79 -0.60 4.94
N PRO A 215 -13.74 0.75 4.95
CA PRO A 215 -14.40 1.55 5.99
C PRO A 215 -15.92 1.37 6.02
N LEU A 216 -16.51 0.87 4.92
CA LEU A 216 -17.93 0.54 4.81
C LEU A 216 -18.22 -0.96 5.04
N GLY A 217 -17.29 -1.71 5.66
CA GLY A 217 -17.50 -3.11 6.03
C GLY A 217 -17.72 -4.05 4.84
N LEU A 218 -17.09 -3.81 3.70
CA LEU A 218 -17.28 -4.56 2.44
C LEU A 218 -18.72 -4.53 1.90
N SER A 219 -19.42 -3.41 2.08
CA SER A 219 -20.82 -3.18 1.71
C SER A 219 -21.82 -3.44 2.82
N LEU A 220 -22.19 -2.37 3.52
CA LEU A 220 -23.17 -2.42 4.62
C LEU A 220 -24.58 -2.85 4.19
N ILE A 221 -24.90 -2.80 2.89
CA ILE A 221 -26.23 -3.16 2.37
C ILE A 221 -26.35 -4.65 1.97
N HIS A 222 -25.24 -5.39 1.96
CA HIS A 222 -25.21 -6.81 1.59
C HIS A 222 -24.83 -7.73 2.76
N ILE A 223 -24.86 -7.21 3.97
CA ILE A 223 -24.61 -7.97 5.21
C ILE A 223 -25.89 -8.59 5.70
#